data_05ca5ad8b88f9e5363cea9c7d95e2b0d
#
_entry.id   05ca5ad8b88f9e5363cea9c7d95e2b0d
#
_cell.length_a   1.000
_cell.length_b   1.000
_cell.length_c   1.000
_cell.angle_alpha   90.00
_cell.angle_beta   90.00
_cell.angle_gamma   90.00
#
_symmetry.space_group_name_H-M   'P 1'
#
loop_
_entity.id
_entity.type
_entity.pdbx_description
1 polymer ?
#
loop_
_entity_poly.entity_id
_entity_poly.type
_entity_poly.pdbx_seq_one_letter_code
_entity_poly.pdbx_strand_id
1 'polypeptide(L)'
;MAACGYLGRMMMQRLALFMMCMVAQPALAEVRAVLVGVGDYLTLDADLKGPANDVRLMAETLVVRGVKPASLVVLSFDTAGLPAGVTTAAPVRAEILAAMEAAAIASGAGDTVVFYFSGHGAQAPDMSGDEGGGYDEILLPADAAGWKGATASVENAILDDELQAWAQGMLSRGVALVGLIDACHSATGFRAIGGAGVARVIDPAALGIPDDVAPVAGEDAAALSGDFVFLYSSQSDQRSFEYPLGDGNIWHGEFTLRLAEVLRTAPEASWAQVLAATTEAMVQGPARQMPEGEGTCWTQRSSGRVSPKRGFRLRGRC
;
A
#
# COMPACT_ATOMS: atom_id res chain seq x y z
N MET A 1 47.63 49.62 49.95
CA MET A 1 47.53 48.19 49.52
C MET A 1 46.05 47.75 49.64
N ALA A 2 45.30 47.95 48.63
CA ALA A 2 43.95 47.29 48.46
C ALA A 2 43.34 47.74 47.12
N ALA A 3 43.71 47.12 46.02
CA ALA A 3 43.08 47.28 44.75
C ALA A 3 43.48 46.10 43.81
N CYS A 4 43.10 44.93 44.18
CA CYS A 4 43.26 43.78 43.26
C CYS A 4 42.28 42.66 43.68
N GLY A 5 41.00 42.77 43.30
CA GLY A 5 40.01 41.75 43.69
C GLY A 5 38.65 41.84 43.02
N TYR A 6 38.45 42.73 42.06
CA TYR A 6 37.07 42.95 41.51
C TYR A 6 36.92 42.61 40.03
N LEU A 7 37.95 42.20 39.29
CA LEU A 7 37.84 41.91 37.86
C LEU A 7 37.64 40.42 37.55
N GLY A 8 37.80 39.52 38.53
CA GLY A 8 37.69 38.08 38.29
C GLY A 8 36.25 37.51 38.33
N ARG A 9 35.26 38.25 38.82
CA ARG A 9 33.90 37.72 39.07
C ARG A 9 32.86 38.06 37.99
N MET A 10 33.14 38.99 37.10
CA MET A 10 32.22 39.38 36.03
C MET A 10 32.44 38.62 34.71
N MET A 11 33.51 37.86 34.56
CA MET A 11 33.79 37.11 33.34
C MET A 11 33.24 35.69 33.37
N MET A 12 32.91 35.12 34.53
CA MET A 12 32.33 33.76 34.65
C MET A 12 30.80 33.71 34.57
N GLN A 13 30.09 34.85 34.65
CA GLN A 13 28.63 34.87 34.57
C GLN A 13 28.07 35.10 33.17
N ARG A 14 28.88 35.30 32.13
CA ARG A 14 28.44 35.45 30.75
C ARG A 14 28.62 34.22 29.86
N LEU A 15 29.16 33.13 30.40
CA LEU A 15 29.38 31.88 29.66
C LEU A 15 28.32 30.83 29.91
N ALA A 16 27.28 31.11 30.66
CA ALA A 16 26.24 30.13 31.05
C ALA A 16 24.86 30.38 30.41
N LEU A 17 24.75 31.26 29.42
CA LEU A 17 23.43 31.57 28.83
C LEU A 17 23.42 31.46 27.28
N PHE A 18 24.23 30.58 26.73
CA PHE A 18 24.07 30.13 25.35
C PHE A 18 23.73 28.64 25.33
N MET A 19 22.84 28.22 26.22
CA MET A 19 22.11 26.98 26.07
C MET A 19 21.05 27.24 24.99
N MET A 20 21.53 27.08 23.75
CA MET A 20 20.76 27.16 22.52
C MET A 20 19.55 26.23 22.70
N CYS A 21 18.37 26.79 22.93
CA CYS A 21 17.14 26.09 22.70
C CYS A 21 17.18 25.64 21.24
N MET A 22 17.65 24.44 20.97
CA MET A 22 17.31 23.72 19.76
C MET A 22 15.80 23.52 19.82
N VAL A 23 15.06 24.51 19.31
CA VAL A 23 13.67 24.31 18.95
C VAL A 23 13.74 23.25 17.88
N ALA A 24 13.45 22.01 18.25
CA ALA A 24 13.22 20.95 17.28
C ALA A 24 12.11 21.46 16.35
N GLN A 25 12.48 21.86 15.14
CA GLN A 25 11.48 22.17 14.14
C GLN A 25 10.67 20.91 13.95
N PRO A 26 9.32 20.96 14.00
CA PRO A 26 8.51 19.80 13.68
C PRO A 26 8.96 19.34 12.29
N ALA A 27 9.48 18.12 12.20
CA ALA A 27 9.74 17.50 10.93
C ALA A 27 8.43 17.51 10.14
N LEU A 28 8.46 18.00 8.90
CA LEU A 28 7.28 17.96 8.05
C LEU A 28 6.97 16.47 7.81
N ALA A 29 5.72 16.09 8.03
CA ALA A 29 5.23 14.75 7.73
C ALA A 29 5.63 14.35 6.32
N GLU A 30 6.32 13.24 6.18
CA GLU A 30 6.74 12.72 4.88
C GLU A 30 5.80 11.61 4.41
N VAL A 31 5.63 11.53 3.08
CA VAL A 31 4.93 10.43 2.44
C VAL A 31 5.96 9.58 1.71
N ARG A 32 5.98 8.29 2.02
CA ARG A 32 6.77 7.27 1.33
C ARG A 32 5.84 6.28 0.65
N ALA A 33 6.25 5.72 -0.48
CA ALA A 33 5.43 4.72 -1.15
C ALA A 33 6.26 3.53 -1.64
N VAL A 34 5.70 2.34 -1.46
CA VAL A 34 6.14 1.08 -2.05
C VAL A 34 5.08 0.68 -3.07
N LEU A 35 5.43 0.70 -4.34
CA LEU A 35 4.52 0.44 -5.46
C LEU A 35 4.95 -0.83 -6.17
N VAL A 36 4.14 -1.87 -6.09
CA VAL A 36 4.43 -3.20 -6.65
C VAL A 36 3.54 -3.45 -7.86
N GLY A 37 4.16 -3.77 -9.00
CA GLY A 37 3.47 -4.14 -10.24
C GLY A 37 4.00 -5.44 -10.79
N VAL A 38 3.22 -6.51 -10.69
CA VAL A 38 3.58 -7.86 -11.13
C VAL A 38 2.84 -8.18 -12.41
N GLY A 39 3.51 -7.96 -13.55
CA GLY A 39 2.99 -8.30 -14.88
C GLY A 39 3.50 -9.65 -15.37
N ASP A 40 4.78 -9.93 -15.21
CA ASP A 40 5.42 -11.17 -15.66
C ASP A 40 5.66 -12.10 -14.47
N TYR A 41 5.22 -13.35 -14.57
CA TYR A 41 5.39 -14.39 -13.56
C TYR A 41 6.45 -15.40 -14.01
N LEU A 42 7.49 -15.61 -13.18
CA LEU A 42 8.66 -16.40 -13.53
C LEU A 42 8.37 -17.92 -13.61
N THR A 43 7.36 -18.38 -12.86
CA THR A 43 7.05 -19.82 -12.71
C THR A 43 5.59 -20.16 -12.99
N LEU A 44 4.69 -19.19 -12.98
CA LEU A 44 3.27 -19.37 -13.24
C LEU A 44 2.94 -18.90 -14.66
N ASP A 45 2.08 -19.62 -15.37
CA ASP A 45 1.54 -19.18 -16.67
C ASP A 45 0.35 -18.24 -16.44
N ALA A 46 0.67 -17.03 -16.00
CA ALA A 46 -0.32 -16.09 -15.48
C ALA A 46 0.02 -14.61 -15.75
N ASP A 47 0.72 -14.33 -16.84
CA ASP A 47 1.15 -12.97 -17.15
C ASP A 47 -0.02 -12.00 -17.35
N LEU A 48 0.17 -10.78 -16.83
CA LEU A 48 -0.74 -9.63 -16.94
C LEU A 48 -0.06 -8.51 -17.74
N LYS A 49 -0.88 -7.67 -18.38
CA LYS A 49 -0.39 -6.56 -19.22
C LYS A 49 -0.47 -5.20 -18.54
N GLY A 50 -1.34 -5.08 -17.54
CA GLY A 50 -1.64 -3.81 -16.86
C GLY A 50 -0.65 -3.39 -15.78
N PRO A 51 -0.09 -4.28 -14.94
CA PRO A 51 0.57 -3.89 -13.72
C PRO A 51 1.76 -2.94 -13.88
N ALA A 52 2.56 -3.06 -14.94
CA ALA A 52 3.65 -2.11 -15.22
C ALA A 52 3.13 -0.71 -15.55
N ASN A 53 2.03 -0.60 -16.28
CA ASN A 53 1.37 0.68 -16.56
C ASN A 53 0.72 1.26 -15.30
N ASP A 54 0.17 0.41 -14.46
CA ASP A 54 -0.50 0.80 -13.21
C ASP A 54 0.48 1.42 -12.21
N VAL A 55 1.64 0.80 -11.97
CA VAL A 55 2.65 1.38 -11.06
C VAL A 55 3.21 2.69 -11.62
N ARG A 56 3.35 2.82 -12.93
CA ARG A 56 3.76 4.07 -13.59
C ARG A 56 2.72 5.16 -13.35
N LEU A 57 1.45 4.86 -13.63
CA LEU A 57 0.33 5.78 -13.42
C LEU A 57 0.21 6.20 -11.95
N MET A 58 0.36 5.27 -11.02
CA MET A 58 0.30 5.56 -9.59
C MET A 58 1.51 6.39 -9.13
N ALA A 59 2.74 6.07 -9.59
CA ALA A 59 3.93 6.85 -9.29
C ALA A 59 3.80 8.31 -9.77
N GLU A 60 3.37 8.52 -11.03
CA GLU A 60 3.08 9.84 -11.57
C GLU A 60 2.00 10.57 -10.76
N THR A 61 0.93 9.86 -10.38
CA THR A 61 -0.16 10.42 -9.59
C THR A 61 0.34 10.91 -8.23
N LEU A 62 1.14 10.12 -7.53
CA LEU A 62 1.72 10.50 -6.24
C LEU A 62 2.69 11.69 -6.38
N VAL A 63 3.49 11.73 -7.45
CA VAL A 63 4.39 12.88 -7.73
C VAL A 63 3.59 14.15 -8.01
N VAL A 64 2.54 14.10 -8.82
CA VAL A 64 1.62 15.22 -9.06
C VAL A 64 0.99 15.70 -7.75
N ARG A 65 0.71 14.81 -6.83
CA ARG A 65 0.20 15.12 -5.48
C ARG A 65 1.27 15.62 -4.52
N GLY A 66 2.51 15.74 -4.95
CA GLY A 66 3.62 16.35 -4.22
C GLY A 66 4.48 15.37 -3.41
N VAL A 67 4.33 14.06 -3.62
CA VAL A 67 5.27 13.08 -3.07
C VAL A 67 6.59 13.22 -3.84
N LYS A 68 7.70 13.24 -3.11
CA LYS A 68 9.03 13.33 -3.74
C LYS A 68 9.35 12.04 -4.48
N PRO A 69 9.85 12.07 -5.74
CA PRO A 69 10.24 10.84 -6.44
C PRO A 69 11.22 9.96 -5.64
N ALA A 70 12.16 10.56 -4.90
CA ALA A 70 13.11 9.84 -4.06
C ALA A 70 12.46 9.11 -2.86
N SER A 71 11.19 9.39 -2.54
CA SER A 71 10.41 8.69 -1.52
C SER A 71 9.55 7.55 -2.10
N LEU A 72 9.68 7.28 -3.41
CA LEU A 72 8.98 6.20 -4.10
C LEU A 72 9.95 5.05 -4.40
N VAL A 73 9.53 3.84 -4.07
CA VAL A 73 10.16 2.59 -4.53
C VAL A 73 9.15 1.88 -5.42
N VAL A 74 9.52 1.64 -6.68
CA VAL A 74 8.70 0.90 -7.65
C VAL A 74 9.33 -0.45 -7.91
N LEU A 75 8.56 -1.50 -7.67
CA LEU A 75 8.96 -2.87 -7.94
C LEU A 75 8.19 -3.37 -9.18
N SER A 76 8.88 -3.41 -10.30
CA SER A 76 8.35 -3.89 -11.59
C SER A 76 9.51 -4.27 -12.50
N PHE A 77 9.32 -5.25 -13.39
CA PHE A 77 10.32 -5.58 -14.41
C PHE A 77 10.37 -4.51 -15.51
N ASP A 78 9.23 -3.93 -15.90
CA ASP A 78 9.20 -2.77 -16.80
C ASP A 78 9.17 -1.47 -16.00
N THR A 79 10.27 -0.74 -16.06
CA THR A 79 10.47 0.55 -15.38
C THR A 79 10.51 1.74 -16.34
N ALA A 80 10.24 1.51 -17.63
CA ALA A 80 10.26 2.57 -18.63
C ALA A 80 9.19 3.64 -18.33
N GLY A 81 9.56 4.91 -18.47
CA GLY A 81 8.64 6.04 -18.28
C GLY A 81 8.31 6.40 -16.83
N LEU A 82 8.94 5.78 -15.84
CA LEU A 82 8.80 6.19 -14.43
C LEU A 82 9.35 7.61 -14.21
N PRO A 83 8.81 8.36 -13.24
CA PRO A 83 9.35 9.66 -12.86
C PRO A 83 10.83 9.58 -12.46
N ALA A 84 11.64 10.54 -12.91
CA ALA A 84 13.06 10.57 -12.59
C ALA A 84 13.32 10.67 -11.08
N GLY A 85 14.24 9.88 -10.55
CA GLY A 85 14.60 9.85 -9.12
C GLY A 85 13.82 8.82 -8.29
N VAL A 86 12.94 8.03 -8.89
CA VAL A 86 12.32 6.86 -8.26
C VAL A 86 13.35 5.74 -8.12
N THR A 87 13.33 5.04 -7.00
CA THR A 87 14.11 3.80 -6.80
C THR A 87 13.35 2.62 -7.40
N THR A 88 14.06 1.70 -8.06
CA THR A 88 13.43 0.53 -8.69
C THR A 88 14.04 -0.77 -8.22
N ALA A 89 13.24 -1.83 -8.14
CA ALA A 89 13.67 -3.20 -7.85
C ALA A 89 12.78 -4.22 -8.61
N ALA A 90 13.16 -5.48 -8.59
CA ALA A 90 12.35 -6.56 -9.15
C ALA A 90 11.12 -6.82 -8.25
N PRO A 91 9.94 -7.16 -8.82
CA PRO A 91 8.73 -7.42 -8.05
C PRO A 91 8.72 -8.87 -7.49
N VAL A 92 9.84 -9.31 -6.91
CA VAL A 92 9.99 -10.62 -6.26
C VAL A 92 9.79 -10.47 -4.75
N ARG A 93 9.36 -11.55 -4.08
CA ARG A 93 9.02 -11.52 -2.66
C ARG A 93 10.10 -10.85 -1.79
N ALA A 94 11.35 -11.28 -1.93
CA ALA A 94 12.43 -10.76 -1.09
C ALA A 94 12.62 -9.25 -1.21
N GLU A 95 12.54 -8.71 -2.43
CA GLU A 95 12.69 -7.27 -2.69
C GLU A 95 11.46 -6.48 -2.22
N ILE A 96 10.25 -7.05 -2.35
CA ILE A 96 9.02 -6.43 -1.85
C ILE A 96 9.09 -6.28 -0.34
N LEU A 97 9.40 -7.36 0.39
CA LEU A 97 9.52 -7.32 1.85
C LEU A 97 10.65 -6.38 2.31
N ALA A 98 11.78 -6.36 1.59
CA ALA A 98 12.88 -5.43 1.89
C ALA A 98 12.46 -3.97 1.69
N ALA A 99 11.71 -3.64 0.64
CA ALA A 99 11.20 -2.29 0.40
C ALA A 99 10.17 -1.87 1.47
N MET A 100 9.28 -2.78 1.85
CA MET A 100 8.30 -2.56 2.93
C MET A 100 8.99 -2.28 4.26
N GLU A 101 9.98 -3.09 4.63
CA GLU A 101 10.75 -2.91 5.87
C GLU A 101 11.56 -1.61 5.84
N ALA A 102 12.21 -1.28 4.71
CA ALA A 102 12.93 -0.02 4.55
C ALA A 102 12.00 1.20 4.71
N ALA A 103 10.79 1.15 4.14
CA ALA A 103 9.78 2.20 4.31
C ALA A 103 9.35 2.32 5.78
N ALA A 104 9.15 1.19 6.46
CA ALA A 104 8.77 1.14 7.87
C ALA A 104 9.87 1.73 8.77
N ILE A 105 11.15 1.37 8.54
CA ILE A 105 12.30 1.89 9.30
C ILE A 105 12.47 3.39 9.08
N ALA A 106 12.30 3.87 7.84
CA ALA A 106 12.50 5.27 7.48
C ALA A 106 11.36 6.19 7.96
N SER A 107 10.24 5.64 8.45
CA SER A 107 9.04 6.40 8.84
C SER A 107 8.89 6.51 10.35
N GLY A 108 8.52 7.70 10.81
CA GLY A 108 8.25 8.03 12.20
C GLY A 108 6.82 8.54 12.40
N ALA A 109 6.47 8.84 13.66
CA ALA A 109 5.16 9.35 14.02
C ALA A 109 4.78 10.60 13.19
N GLY A 110 3.60 10.57 12.58
CA GLY A 110 3.07 11.60 11.70
C GLY A 110 3.43 11.44 10.23
N ASP A 111 4.36 10.54 9.87
CA ASP A 111 4.60 10.17 8.47
C ASP A 111 3.48 9.29 7.93
N THR A 112 3.39 9.19 6.60
CA THR A 112 2.45 8.30 5.91
C THR A 112 3.23 7.34 5.01
N VAL A 113 2.90 6.05 5.08
CA VAL A 113 3.37 5.05 4.12
C VAL A 113 2.22 4.63 3.21
N VAL A 114 2.46 4.62 1.91
CA VAL A 114 1.53 4.10 0.91
C VAL A 114 2.07 2.76 0.43
N PHE A 115 1.29 1.71 0.57
CA PHE A 115 1.54 0.41 -0.06
C PHE A 115 0.55 0.23 -1.21
N TYR A 116 1.06 0.00 -2.40
CA TYR A 116 0.25 -0.25 -3.58
C TYR A 116 0.69 -1.56 -4.22
N PHE A 117 -0.27 -2.41 -4.56
CA PHE A 117 -0.03 -3.66 -5.27
C PHE A 117 -0.96 -3.76 -6.48
N SER A 118 -0.41 -4.14 -7.63
CA SER A 118 -1.13 -4.48 -8.85
C SER A 118 -0.57 -5.79 -9.39
N GLY A 119 -1.40 -6.82 -9.45
CA GLY A 119 -1.02 -8.16 -9.84
C GLY A 119 -2.11 -9.18 -9.54
N HIS A 120 -1.75 -10.46 -9.49
CA HIS A 120 -2.66 -11.51 -9.05
C HIS A 120 -2.69 -11.64 -7.53
N GLY A 121 -3.90 -11.92 -7.03
CA GLY A 121 -4.12 -12.51 -5.72
C GLY A 121 -4.70 -13.91 -5.84
N ALA A 122 -4.75 -14.61 -4.73
CA ALA A 122 -5.38 -15.92 -4.61
C ALA A 122 -5.81 -16.16 -3.16
N GLN A 123 -6.42 -17.31 -2.90
CA GLN A 123 -6.66 -17.82 -1.55
C GLN A 123 -5.85 -19.10 -1.32
N ALA A 124 -5.37 -19.28 -0.11
CA ALA A 124 -4.74 -20.50 0.36
C ALA A 124 -5.43 -20.97 1.66
N PRO A 125 -5.42 -22.26 2.00
CA PRO A 125 -5.91 -22.71 3.29
C PRO A 125 -5.14 -22.04 4.43
N ASP A 126 -5.85 -21.48 5.40
CA ASP A 126 -5.27 -20.94 6.62
C ASP A 126 -4.60 -22.06 7.43
N MET A 127 -3.29 -21.95 7.60
CA MET A 127 -2.49 -22.92 8.37
C MET A 127 -2.05 -22.38 9.73
N SER A 128 -2.37 -21.13 10.06
CA SER A 128 -2.09 -20.49 11.35
C SER A 128 -3.27 -20.56 12.31
N GLY A 129 -4.50 -20.58 11.83
CA GLY A 129 -5.74 -20.65 12.59
C GLY A 129 -6.20 -19.28 13.10
N ASP A 130 -5.91 -18.22 12.37
CA ASP A 130 -6.31 -16.85 12.70
C ASP A 130 -7.29 -16.25 11.68
N GLU A 131 -7.83 -17.08 10.78
CA GLU A 131 -8.93 -16.75 9.87
C GLU A 131 -10.18 -17.59 10.16
N GLY A 132 -11.24 -16.95 10.67
CA GLY A 132 -12.52 -17.62 10.94
C GLY A 132 -13.17 -18.20 9.67
N GLY A 133 -12.80 -17.71 8.50
CA GLY A 133 -13.17 -18.24 7.20
C GLY A 133 -12.35 -19.44 6.73
N GLY A 134 -11.21 -19.71 7.35
CA GLY A 134 -10.31 -20.83 7.09
C GLY A 134 -9.46 -20.64 5.82
N TYR A 135 -9.31 -19.42 5.30
CA TYR A 135 -8.49 -19.13 4.13
C TYR A 135 -7.73 -17.82 4.31
N ASP A 136 -6.42 -17.87 4.08
CA ASP A 136 -5.57 -16.70 3.92
C ASP A 136 -5.77 -16.05 2.54
N GLU A 137 -5.76 -14.74 2.50
CA GLU A 137 -5.64 -13.97 1.26
C GLU A 137 -4.17 -13.75 0.92
N ILE A 138 -3.76 -14.10 -0.30
CA ILE A 138 -2.36 -14.02 -0.69
C ILE A 138 -2.15 -13.13 -1.90
N LEU A 139 -1.11 -12.31 -1.85
CA LEU A 139 -0.57 -11.60 -3.01
C LEU A 139 0.55 -12.43 -3.63
N LEU A 140 0.60 -12.44 -4.97
CA LEU A 140 1.55 -13.25 -5.72
C LEU A 140 2.66 -12.37 -6.33
N PRO A 141 3.88 -12.35 -5.74
CA PRO A 141 5.06 -11.77 -6.37
C PRO A 141 5.45 -12.50 -7.66
N ALA A 142 6.34 -11.91 -8.45
CA ALA A 142 6.77 -12.48 -9.73
C ALA A 142 7.43 -13.87 -9.61
N ASP A 143 8.05 -14.15 -8.47
CA ASP A 143 8.68 -15.42 -8.14
C ASP A 143 7.76 -16.37 -7.34
N ALA A 144 6.47 -16.04 -7.23
CA ALA A 144 5.49 -16.95 -6.64
C ALA A 144 5.46 -18.27 -7.45
N ALA A 145 5.36 -19.38 -6.73
CA ALA A 145 5.30 -20.70 -7.33
C ALA A 145 4.12 -21.49 -6.75
N GLY A 146 4.01 -22.76 -7.13
CA GLY A 146 2.92 -23.61 -6.68
C GLY A 146 3.01 -24.00 -5.20
N TRP A 147 1.98 -24.69 -4.75
CA TRP A 147 1.86 -25.23 -3.40
C TRP A 147 3.02 -26.14 -2.99
N LYS A 148 3.55 -25.92 -1.80
CA LYS A 148 4.61 -26.74 -1.19
C LYS A 148 4.04 -27.51 0.00
N GLY A 149 3.71 -28.78 -0.21
CA GLY A 149 3.15 -29.62 0.86
C GLY A 149 4.03 -29.73 2.11
N ALA A 150 5.36 -29.61 1.97
CA ALA A 150 6.28 -29.64 3.10
C ALA A 150 6.16 -28.46 4.06
N THR A 151 5.75 -27.30 3.54
CA THR A 151 5.53 -26.05 4.30
C THR A 151 4.06 -25.70 4.42
N ALA A 152 3.18 -26.44 3.76
CA ALA A 152 1.75 -26.19 3.65
C ALA A 152 1.46 -24.72 3.26
N SER A 153 2.12 -24.23 2.21
CA SER A 153 2.02 -22.85 1.74
C SER A 153 2.26 -22.74 0.23
N VAL A 154 1.79 -21.66 -0.36
CA VAL A 154 2.18 -21.25 -1.72
C VAL A 154 3.56 -20.60 -1.67
N GLU A 155 4.52 -21.16 -2.43
CA GLU A 155 5.90 -20.70 -2.37
C GLU A 155 6.02 -19.24 -2.84
N ASN A 156 6.70 -18.41 -2.06
CA ASN A 156 6.92 -16.98 -2.30
C ASN A 156 5.63 -16.13 -2.39
N ALA A 157 4.48 -16.61 -1.94
CA ALA A 157 3.32 -15.76 -1.72
C ALA A 157 3.55 -14.82 -0.52
N ILE A 158 2.91 -13.66 -0.53
CA ILE A 158 2.82 -12.76 0.63
C ILE A 158 1.44 -12.93 1.22
N LEU A 159 1.36 -13.36 2.48
CA LEU A 159 0.11 -13.56 3.19
C LEU A 159 -0.40 -12.21 3.73
N ASP A 160 -1.70 -12.08 3.87
CA ASP A 160 -2.35 -10.96 4.55
C ASP A 160 -1.88 -10.80 5.99
N ASP A 161 -1.60 -11.87 6.72
CA ASP A 161 -0.95 -11.86 8.05
C ASP A 161 0.38 -11.11 8.07
N GLU A 162 1.22 -11.32 7.07
CA GLU A 162 2.50 -10.62 6.95
C GLU A 162 2.30 -9.12 6.72
N LEU A 163 1.31 -8.77 5.88
CA LEU A 163 0.91 -7.39 5.64
C LEU A 163 0.31 -6.77 6.90
N GLN A 164 -0.53 -7.49 7.61
CA GLN A 164 -1.16 -7.06 8.85
C GLN A 164 -0.11 -6.82 9.95
N ALA A 165 0.82 -7.75 10.15
CA ALA A 165 1.90 -7.60 11.12
C ALA A 165 2.79 -6.39 10.81
N TRP A 166 3.17 -6.21 9.55
CA TRP A 166 3.93 -5.05 9.08
C TRP A 166 3.16 -3.74 9.31
N ALA A 167 1.88 -3.70 8.94
CA ALA A 167 1.00 -2.56 9.12
C ALA A 167 0.90 -2.19 10.61
N GLN A 168 0.57 -3.15 11.48
CA GLN A 168 0.42 -2.91 12.92
C GLN A 168 1.72 -2.43 13.55
N GLY A 169 2.87 -2.91 13.08
CA GLY A 169 4.18 -2.44 13.51
C GLY A 169 4.42 -0.96 13.24
N MET A 170 3.94 -0.42 12.13
CA MET A 170 3.99 1.02 11.81
C MET A 170 2.93 1.82 12.56
N LEU A 171 1.69 1.36 12.55
CA LEU A 171 0.56 2.02 13.20
C LEU A 171 0.80 2.22 14.70
N SER A 172 1.41 1.24 15.38
CA SER A 172 1.77 1.34 16.79
C SER A 172 2.81 2.42 17.11
N ARG A 173 3.58 2.87 16.10
CA ARG A 173 4.55 3.96 16.19
C ARG A 173 3.97 5.31 15.77
N GLY A 174 2.69 5.38 15.40
CA GLY A 174 2.02 6.59 14.94
C GLY A 174 2.32 6.97 13.50
N VAL A 175 2.76 6.00 12.66
CA VAL A 175 2.85 6.13 11.21
C VAL A 175 1.48 5.83 10.64
N ALA A 176 0.96 6.69 9.75
CA ALA A 176 -0.28 6.42 9.03
C ALA A 176 -0.03 5.50 7.84
N LEU A 177 -0.99 4.62 7.52
CA LEU A 177 -0.87 3.67 6.42
C LEU A 177 -2.01 3.83 5.42
N VAL A 178 -1.67 3.81 4.13
CA VAL A 178 -2.61 3.73 3.02
C VAL A 178 -2.28 2.49 2.20
N GLY A 179 -3.18 1.52 2.18
CA GLY A 179 -3.09 0.33 1.34
C GLY A 179 -4.01 0.47 0.12
N LEU A 180 -3.50 0.19 -1.06
CA LEU A 180 -4.24 0.26 -2.33
C LEU A 180 -3.97 -1.04 -3.08
N ILE A 181 -4.93 -1.94 -3.12
CA ILE A 181 -4.74 -3.30 -3.64
C ILE A 181 -5.58 -3.51 -4.91
N ASP A 182 -4.92 -3.62 -6.05
CA ASP A 182 -5.53 -3.95 -7.33
C ASP A 182 -5.22 -5.42 -7.70
N ALA A 183 -5.79 -6.31 -6.91
CA ALA A 183 -5.74 -7.76 -7.04
C ALA A 183 -7.06 -8.34 -6.51
N CYS A 184 -7.42 -9.55 -6.94
CA CYS A 184 -8.54 -10.28 -6.35
C CYS A 184 -8.09 -11.04 -5.10
N HIS A 185 -8.96 -11.05 -4.10
CA HIS A 185 -8.78 -11.86 -2.91
C HIS A 185 -9.56 -13.19 -2.98
N SER A 186 -10.60 -13.27 -3.81
CA SER A 186 -11.55 -14.39 -3.82
C SER A 186 -11.54 -15.16 -5.12
N ALA A 187 -11.42 -16.49 -5.04
CA ALA A 187 -11.58 -17.41 -6.17
C ALA A 187 -13.04 -17.62 -6.58
N THR A 188 -14.02 -17.26 -5.74
CA THR A 188 -15.45 -17.61 -5.90
C THR A 188 -16.28 -16.61 -6.70
N GLY A 189 -15.73 -15.46 -7.08
CA GLY A 189 -16.45 -14.37 -7.75
C GLY A 189 -17.03 -14.74 -9.12
N PHE A 190 -18.13 -14.09 -9.49
CA PHE A 190 -18.78 -14.22 -10.79
C PHE A 190 -17.81 -13.91 -11.94
N ARG A 191 -17.82 -14.74 -12.98
CA ARG A 191 -17.10 -14.47 -14.25
C ARG A 191 -17.65 -13.19 -14.87
N ALA A 192 -16.76 -12.31 -15.35
CA ALA A 192 -17.18 -11.19 -16.17
C ALA A 192 -17.98 -11.71 -17.36
N ILE A 193 -19.18 -11.19 -17.53
CA ILE A 193 -20.06 -11.57 -18.65
C ILE A 193 -19.66 -10.68 -19.83
N GLY A 194 -18.80 -11.19 -20.70
CA GLY A 194 -18.50 -10.63 -22.01
C GLY A 194 -17.64 -9.36 -22.00
N GLY A 195 -16.36 -9.49 -22.31
CA GLY A 195 -15.42 -8.37 -22.47
C GLY A 195 -13.99 -8.85 -22.72
N ALA A 196 -13.12 -7.96 -23.20
CA ALA A 196 -11.70 -8.22 -23.42
C ALA A 196 -10.87 -8.20 -22.11
N GLY A 197 -11.52 -8.20 -20.93
CA GLY A 197 -10.86 -8.11 -19.63
C GLY A 197 -10.21 -9.40 -19.18
N VAL A 198 -9.08 -9.28 -18.50
CA VAL A 198 -8.34 -10.38 -17.85
C VAL A 198 -8.52 -10.25 -16.35
N ALA A 199 -8.92 -11.35 -15.68
CA ALA A 199 -9.10 -11.36 -14.23
C ALA A 199 -7.75 -11.42 -13.50
N ARG A 200 -7.63 -10.69 -12.38
CA ARG A 200 -6.42 -10.63 -11.53
C ARG A 200 -6.47 -11.62 -10.38
N VAL A 201 -6.85 -12.85 -10.69
CA VAL A 201 -6.94 -13.95 -9.71
C VAL A 201 -6.36 -15.21 -10.31
N ILE A 202 -5.67 -15.98 -9.48
CA ILE A 202 -5.27 -17.34 -9.80
C ILE A 202 -6.12 -18.31 -8.95
N ASP A 203 -6.74 -19.27 -9.64
CA ASP A 203 -7.52 -20.31 -8.99
C ASP A 203 -6.60 -21.18 -8.11
N PRO A 204 -6.97 -21.54 -6.87
CA PRO A 204 -6.19 -22.42 -6.00
C PRO A 204 -5.73 -23.71 -6.67
N ALA A 205 -6.56 -24.32 -7.52
CA ALA A 205 -6.18 -25.52 -8.28
C ALA A 205 -5.03 -25.26 -9.27
N ALA A 206 -4.95 -24.06 -9.86
CA ALA A 206 -3.84 -23.67 -10.75
C ALA A 206 -2.52 -23.42 -9.98
N LEU A 207 -2.58 -23.15 -8.68
CA LEU A 207 -1.45 -23.12 -7.78
C LEU A 207 -1.07 -24.51 -7.25
N GLY A 208 -1.82 -25.56 -7.63
CA GLY A 208 -1.58 -26.93 -7.17
C GLY A 208 -1.93 -27.16 -5.69
N ILE A 209 -2.81 -26.32 -5.12
CA ILE A 209 -3.31 -26.52 -3.76
C ILE A 209 -4.23 -27.77 -3.79
N PRO A 210 -3.95 -28.81 -2.99
CA PRO A 210 -4.79 -30.01 -2.97
C PRO A 210 -6.15 -29.73 -2.33
N ASP A 211 -7.21 -30.32 -2.88
CA ASP A 211 -8.59 -30.14 -2.37
C ASP A 211 -8.82 -30.71 -0.96
N ASP A 212 -7.92 -31.59 -0.48
CA ASP A 212 -8.01 -32.27 0.82
C ASP A 212 -7.22 -31.58 1.93
N VAL A 213 -6.58 -30.44 1.66
CA VAL A 213 -5.94 -29.64 2.70
C VAL A 213 -7.01 -28.94 3.52
N ALA A 214 -7.15 -29.37 4.75
CA ALA A 214 -8.06 -28.73 5.69
C ALA A 214 -7.36 -27.55 6.39
N PRO A 215 -7.99 -26.36 6.42
CA PRO A 215 -7.46 -25.24 7.19
C PRO A 215 -7.44 -25.55 8.70
N VAL A 216 -6.59 -24.86 9.43
CA VAL A 216 -6.59 -24.90 10.89
C VAL A 216 -7.79 -24.08 11.37
N ALA A 217 -8.63 -24.67 12.23
CA ALA A 217 -9.77 -23.95 12.77
C ALA A 217 -9.31 -22.90 13.79
N GLY A 218 -9.80 -21.68 13.65
CA GLY A 218 -9.45 -20.58 14.54
C GLY A 218 -10.50 -19.47 14.54
N GLU A 219 -10.13 -18.33 15.09
CA GLU A 219 -10.92 -17.10 15.15
C GLU A 219 -10.15 -15.99 14.41
N ASP A 220 -10.89 -15.01 13.87
CA ASP A 220 -10.28 -13.89 13.16
C ASP A 220 -9.21 -13.18 14.00
N ALA A 221 -8.09 -12.85 13.38
CA ALA A 221 -7.03 -12.07 13.97
C ALA A 221 -7.55 -10.71 14.48
N ALA A 222 -6.82 -10.10 15.42
CA ALA A 222 -7.20 -8.81 15.97
C ALA A 222 -7.15 -7.73 14.89
N ALA A 223 -8.23 -6.96 14.75
CA ALA A 223 -8.29 -5.85 13.79
C ALA A 223 -7.15 -4.84 14.00
N LEU A 224 -6.68 -4.23 12.91
CA LEU A 224 -5.68 -3.17 12.93
C LEU A 224 -6.12 -2.00 13.81
N SER A 225 -5.15 -1.41 14.51
CA SER A 225 -5.36 -0.27 15.39
C SER A 225 -4.37 0.84 15.10
N GLY A 226 -4.87 2.02 14.75
CA GLY A 226 -4.09 3.20 14.38
C GLY A 226 -4.73 3.94 13.21
N ASP A 227 -3.98 4.80 12.55
CA ASP A 227 -4.45 5.65 11.45
C ASP A 227 -4.21 4.95 10.11
N PHE A 228 -5.23 4.31 9.55
CA PHE A 228 -5.09 3.61 8.26
C PHE A 228 -6.34 3.70 7.39
N VAL A 229 -6.13 3.48 6.09
CA VAL A 229 -7.14 3.20 5.08
C VAL A 229 -6.59 2.14 4.13
N PHE A 230 -7.35 1.08 3.89
CA PHE A 230 -7.15 0.14 2.79
C PHE A 230 -8.29 0.29 1.79
N LEU A 231 -7.95 0.33 0.50
CA LEU A 231 -8.88 0.28 -0.62
C LEU A 231 -8.54 -0.94 -1.47
N TYR A 232 -9.53 -1.76 -1.71
CA TYR A 232 -9.45 -2.97 -2.52
C TYR A 232 -10.21 -2.78 -3.82
N SER A 233 -9.70 -3.34 -4.89
CA SER A 233 -10.24 -3.16 -6.24
C SER A 233 -11.60 -3.81 -6.47
N SER A 234 -11.98 -4.78 -5.65
CA SER A 234 -13.28 -5.48 -5.73
C SER A 234 -13.74 -5.92 -4.34
N GLN A 235 -15.02 -6.17 -4.21
CA GLN A 235 -15.58 -6.84 -3.04
C GLN A 235 -15.13 -8.29 -2.99
N SER A 236 -15.22 -8.90 -1.80
CA SER A 236 -14.75 -10.26 -1.54
C SER A 236 -15.44 -11.34 -2.38
N ASP A 237 -16.64 -11.09 -2.91
CA ASP A 237 -17.39 -11.99 -3.80
C ASP A 237 -17.22 -11.65 -5.29
N GLN A 238 -16.35 -10.71 -5.63
CA GLN A 238 -16.12 -10.20 -6.98
C GLN A 238 -14.67 -10.40 -7.43
N ARG A 239 -14.47 -10.31 -8.76
CA ARG A 239 -13.13 -10.33 -9.37
C ARG A 239 -12.72 -8.95 -9.83
N SER A 240 -11.43 -8.64 -9.66
CA SER A 240 -10.77 -7.50 -10.28
C SER A 240 -10.32 -7.85 -11.70
N PHE A 241 -10.33 -6.85 -12.57
CA PHE A 241 -9.99 -7.03 -13.97
C PHE A 241 -9.06 -5.93 -14.48
N GLU A 242 -8.24 -6.29 -15.46
CA GLU A 242 -7.55 -5.35 -16.32
C GLU A 242 -8.19 -5.32 -17.72
N TYR A 243 -8.11 -4.17 -18.36
CA TYR A 243 -8.70 -3.93 -19.68
C TYR A 243 -7.76 -3.17 -20.60
N PRO A 244 -7.85 -3.42 -21.92
CA PRO A 244 -7.17 -2.59 -22.91
C PRO A 244 -7.88 -1.24 -23.06
N LEU A 245 -7.09 -0.17 -23.22
CA LEU A 245 -7.56 1.17 -23.52
C LEU A 245 -7.40 1.48 -25.01
N GLY A 246 -8.30 2.30 -25.54
CA GLY A 246 -8.21 2.83 -26.89
C GLY A 246 -8.06 1.77 -27.98
N ASP A 247 -6.88 1.73 -28.60
CA ASP A 247 -6.52 0.79 -29.68
C ASP A 247 -6.14 -0.62 -29.16
N GLY A 248 -6.21 -0.85 -27.86
CA GLY A 248 -5.92 -2.14 -27.25
C GLY A 248 -4.45 -2.37 -26.87
N ASN A 249 -3.57 -1.38 -27.05
CA ASN A 249 -2.14 -1.52 -26.79
C ASN A 249 -1.74 -1.20 -25.33
N ILE A 250 -2.55 -0.39 -24.65
CA ILE A 250 -2.30 0.01 -23.27
C ILE A 250 -3.33 -0.67 -22.37
N TRP A 251 -2.86 -1.36 -21.34
CA TRP A 251 -3.71 -2.08 -20.39
C TRP A 251 -3.58 -1.46 -19.00
N HIS A 252 -4.67 -1.42 -18.26
CA HIS A 252 -4.72 -1.00 -16.88
C HIS A 252 -5.73 -1.83 -16.09
N GLY A 253 -5.48 -2.00 -14.79
CA GLY A 253 -6.53 -2.36 -13.84
C GLY A 253 -7.61 -1.29 -13.80
N GLU A 254 -8.87 -1.69 -13.86
CA GLU A 254 -10.00 -0.75 -13.81
C GLU A 254 -9.94 0.12 -12.55
N PHE A 255 -9.68 -0.50 -11.41
CA PHE A 255 -9.56 0.20 -10.14
C PHE A 255 -8.43 1.24 -10.17
N THR A 256 -7.22 0.84 -10.55
CA THR A 256 -6.08 1.75 -10.60
C THR A 256 -6.34 2.93 -11.51
N LEU A 257 -6.91 2.69 -12.70
CA LEU A 257 -7.21 3.75 -13.66
C LEU A 257 -8.17 4.79 -13.05
N ARG A 258 -9.28 4.34 -12.45
CA ARG A 258 -10.29 5.23 -11.86
C ARG A 258 -9.81 5.91 -10.59
N LEU A 259 -9.12 5.18 -9.73
CA LEU A 259 -8.53 5.75 -8.52
C LEU A 259 -7.52 6.85 -8.84
N ALA A 260 -6.61 6.62 -9.80
CA ALA A 260 -5.64 7.62 -10.21
C ALA A 260 -6.30 8.88 -10.79
N GLU A 261 -7.36 8.73 -11.58
CA GLU A 261 -8.15 9.85 -12.09
C GLU A 261 -8.77 10.68 -10.96
N VAL A 262 -9.43 10.02 -10.01
CA VAL A 262 -10.02 10.69 -8.82
C VAL A 262 -8.95 11.38 -7.99
N LEU A 263 -7.85 10.71 -7.71
CA LEU A 263 -6.75 11.29 -6.94
C LEU A 263 -6.13 12.53 -7.61
N ARG A 264 -6.06 12.59 -8.93
CA ARG A 264 -5.54 13.74 -9.70
C ARG A 264 -6.54 14.90 -9.76
N THR A 265 -7.82 14.61 -9.90
CA THR A 265 -8.87 15.63 -10.12
C THR A 265 -9.48 16.18 -8.83
N ALA A 266 -9.43 15.40 -7.73
CA ALA A 266 -9.99 15.79 -6.43
C ALA A 266 -8.92 15.75 -5.32
N PRO A 267 -7.89 16.61 -5.35
CA PRO A 267 -6.75 16.55 -4.42
C PRO A 267 -7.13 16.81 -2.95
N GLU A 268 -8.25 17.47 -2.71
CA GLU A 268 -8.73 17.79 -1.36
C GLU A 268 -9.78 16.80 -0.83
N ALA A 269 -10.12 15.77 -1.63
CA ALA A 269 -11.11 14.77 -1.22
C ALA A 269 -10.63 13.97 -0.01
N SER A 270 -11.54 13.63 0.89
CA SER A 270 -11.29 12.64 1.93
C SER A 270 -11.25 11.23 1.34
N TRP A 271 -10.70 10.27 2.05
CA TRP A 271 -10.66 8.88 1.58
C TRP A 271 -12.06 8.30 1.33
N ALA A 272 -13.06 8.67 2.15
CA ALA A 272 -14.45 8.29 1.89
C ALA A 272 -14.97 8.86 0.56
N GLN A 273 -14.63 10.11 0.24
CA GLN A 273 -15.00 10.72 -1.04
C GLN A 273 -14.24 10.11 -2.22
N VAL A 274 -12.96 9.76 -2.02
CA VAL A 274 -12.15 9.05 -3.02
C VAL A 274 -12.78 7.70 -3.35
N LEU A 275 -13.10 6.89 -2.33
CA LEU A 275 -13.74 5.59 -2.56
C LEU A 275 -15.10 5.75 -3.27
N ALA A 276 -15.94 6.67 -2.82
CA ALA A 276 -17.26 6.90 -3.45
C ALA A 276 -17.13 7.31 -4.92
N ALA A 277 -16.23 8.26 -5.24
CA ALA A 277 -16.02 8.72 -6.61
C ALA A 277 -15.39 7.62 -7.50
N THR A 278 -14.47 6.84 -6.94
CA THR A 278 -13.89 5.68 -7.65
C THR A 278 -14.96 4.64 -7.94
N THR A 279 -15.82 4.33 -6.97
CA THR A 279 -16.96 3.41 -7.15
C THR A 279 -17.91 3.90 -8.25
N GLU A 280 -18.29 5.18 -8.22
CA GLU A 280 -19.15 5.77 -9.26
C GLU A 280 -18.52 5.63 -10.65
N ALA A 281 -17.23 5.92 -10.78
CA ALA A 281 -16.51 5.79 -12.04
C ALA A 281 -16.42 4.32 -12.52
N MET A 282 -16.25 3.36 -11.61
CA MET A 282 -16.17 1.93 -11.93
C MET A 282 -17.53 1.31 -12.29
N VAL A 283 -18.63 1.77 -11.69
CA VAL A 283 -19.98 1.33 -12.07
C VAL A 283 -20.29 1.66 -13.54
N GLN A 284 -19.69 2.70 -14.10
CA GLN A 284 -19.78 3.04 -15.52
C GLN A 284 -18.82 2.22 -16.40
N GLY A 285 -17.92 1.48 -15.79
CA GLY A 285 -16.90 0.68 -16.46
C GLY A 285 -17.43 -0.68 -16.96
N PRO A 286 -16.58 -1.44 -17.69
CA PRO A 286 -16.98 -2.68 -18.34
C PRO A 286 -17.22 -3.85 -17.38
N ALA A 287 -16.60 -3.84 -16.20
CA ALA A 287 -16.51 -5.01 -15.32
C ALA A 287 -17.61 -5.13 -14.28
N ARG A 288 -18.32 -4.08 -13.96
CA ARG A 288 -19.27 -4.06 -12.81
C ARG A 288 -18.62 -4.48 -11.48
N GLN A 289 -17.29 -4.44 -11.37
CA GLN A 289 -16.60 -4.63 -10.10
C GLN A 289 -16.82 -3.40 -9.23
N MET A 290 -16.94 -3.61 -7.92
CA MET A 290 -17.16 -2.55 -6.96
C MET A 290 -16.01 -2.56 -5.97
N PRO A 291 -15.23 -1.46 -5.86
CA PRO A 291 -14.19 -1.38 -4.86
C PRO A 291 -14.80 -1.33 -3.48
N GLU A 292 -14.08 -1.86 -2.52
CA GLU A 292 -14.40 -1.73 -1.10
C GLU A 292 -13.24 -1.13 -0.33
N GLY A 293 -13.46 -0.86 0.95
CA GLY A 293 -12.38 -0.34 1.76
C GLY A 293 -12.69 -0.41 3.24
N GLU A 294 -11.64 -0.46 4.02
CA GLU A 294 -11.65 -0.46 5.47
C GLU A 294 -10.70 0.59 6.04
N GLY A 295 -10.85 0.93 7.31
CA GLY A 295 -9.93 1.85 7.96
C GLY A 295 -10.58 2.74 9.00
N THR A 296 -9.73 3.56 9.60
CA THR A 296 -10.09 4.53 10.65
C THR A 296 -10.06 5.98 10.14
N CYS A 297 -9.36 6.25 9.04
CA CYS A 297 -9.05 7.60 8.57
C CYS A 297 -9.92 8.09 7.42
N TRP A 298 -11.19 7.69 7.37
CA TRP A 298 -12.12 8.02 6.29
C TRP A 298 -12.33 9.52 6.04
N THR A 299 -12.22 10.35 7.07
CA THR A 299 -12.41 11.79 6.97
C THR A 299 -11.13 12.56 6.68
N GLN A 300 -9.97 11.91 6.73
CA GLN A 300 -8.71 12.54 6.38
C GLN A 300 -8.63 12.82 4.88
N ARG A 301 -7.98 13.93 4.53
CA ARG A 301 -7.72 14.27 3.12
C ARG A 301 -6.70 13.30 2.53
N SER A 302 -6.98 12.83 1.34
CA SER A 302 -6.09 11.94 0.60
C SER A 302 -4.76 12.63 0.17
N SER A 303 -4.60 13.93 0.38
CA SER A 303 -3.44 14.73 -0.05
C SER A 303 -2.17 14.54 0.79
N GLY A 304 -2.25 13.92 1.96
CA GLY A 304 -1.08 13.79 2.86
C GLY A 304 -0.45 15.10 3.33
N ARG A 305 -0.92 16.26 2.86
CA ARG A 305 -0.42 17.58 3.28
C ARG A 305 -1.18 18.07 4.50
N VAL A 306 -0.57 17.96 5.64
CA VAL A 306 -0.94 18.80 6.78
C VAL A 306 -0.55 20.24 6.43
N SER A 307 -1.51 21.06 6.07
CA SER A 307 -1.28 22.51 5.88
C SER A 307 -0.84 23.12 7.21
N PRO A 308 0.29 23.85 7.28
CA PRO A 308 0.71 24.52 8.49
C PRO A 308 -0.11 25.82 8.64
N LYS A 309 -1.36 25.74 9.02
CA LYS A 309 -2.13 26.90 9.44
C LYS A 309 -2.90 26.61 10.72
N ARG A 310 -2.32 27.16 11.80
CA ARG A 310 -2.91 27.47 13.11
C ARG A 310 -3.43 26.28 13.93
N GLY A 311 -2.74 26.10 15.07
CA GLY A 311 -3.14 25.36 16.23
C GLY A 311 -4.63 25.10 16.40
N PHE A 312 -5.07 24.01 15.83
CA PHE A 312 -6.29 23.37 16.20
C PHE A 312 -5.88 22.02 16.80
N ARG A 313 -5.98 21.95 18.12
CA ARG A 313 -5.91 20.65 18.81
C ARG A 313 -7.14 19.87 18.35
N LEU A 314 -6.97 19.04 17.36
CA LEU A 314 -7.96 18.00 17.07
C LEU A 314 -7.85 16.94 18.15
N ARG A 315 -8.67 17.07 19.19
CA ARG A 315 -9.18 15.93 19.93
C ARG A 315 -10.27 15.31 19.04
N GLY A 316 -9.87 14.48 18.12
CA GLY A 316 -10.73 13.65 17.30
C GLY A 316 -9.89 12.47 16.88
N ARG A 317 -10.28 11.28 17.32
CA ARG A 317 -9.78 10.04 16.71
C ARG A 317 -10.10 10.12 15.23
N CYS A 318 -9.14 9.68 14.37
CA CYS A 318 -9.43 9.47 12.95
C CYS A 318 -10.72 8.67 12.79
#